data_26ce7aa64e9f5fe950e8e76ddf64df7f
#
_entry.id   26ce7aa64e9f5fe950e8e76ddf64df7f
#
_cell.length_a   1.000
_cell.length_b   1.000
_cell.length_c   1.000
_cell.angle_alpha   90.00
_cell.angle_beta   90.00
_cell.angle_gamma   90.00
#
_symmetry.space_group_name_H-M   'P 1'
#
loop_
_entity.id
_entity.type
_entity.pdbx_description
1 polymer ?
#
loop_
_entity_poly.entity_id
_entity_poly.type
_entity_poly.pdbx_seq_one_letter_code
_entity_poly.pdbx_strand_id
1 'polypeptide(L)'
;MKIIKKSAVFSPCKKYRYSLSRTWDINQKIILFIGLNPSTADERNDDPTIRRCLFYASKWGFGGLIMVNLFAYRATLPKDLKNAKHPVGDNNNQFIISAHKKTSRTIVAWGNDGSLYNRDSEVLDIISNPLCLNINKTGQPAHPLYQKKEVNPKPYGI
;
A
#
# COMPACT_ATOMS: atom_id res chain seq x y z
N MET A 1 15.41 5.70 13.13
CA MET A 1 14.00 6.16 13.03
C MET A 1 13.19 5.62 14.21
N LYS A 2 12.58 6.49 14.95
CA LYS A 2 11.72 6.10 16.07
C LYS A 2 10.27 6.37 15.70
N ILE A 3 9.43 5.35 15.70
CA ILE A 3 8.00 5.51 15.42
C ILE A 3 7.32 6.14 16.63
N ILE A 4 6.67 7.28 16.41
CA ILE A 4 5.94 8.00 17.46
C ILE A 4 4.44 7.75 17.45
N LYS A 5 3.89 7.26 16.33
CA LYS A 5 2.46 6.94 16.22
C LYS A 5 2.26 5.76 15.29
N LYS A 6 1.46 4.79 15.75
CA LYS A 6 1.05 3.61 14.97
C LYS A 6 -0.45 3.50 14.97
N SER A 7 -1.04 3.14 13.82
CA SER A 7 -2.49 3.03 13.68
C SER A 7 -2.84 2.04 12.58
N ALA A 8 -3.99 1.41 12.69
CA ALA A 8 -4.58 0.59 11.64
C ALA A 8 -6.10 0.62 11.74
N VAL A 9 -6.78 0.50 10.61
CA VAL A 9 -8.24 0.46 10.55
C VAL A 9 -8.65 -0.90 9.99
N PHE A 10 -9.41 -1.64 10.78
CA PHE A 10 -9.95 -2.95 10.42
C PHE A 10 -11.47 -2.90 10.33
N SER A 11 -12.05 -3.85 9.60
CA SER A 11 -13.47 -4.13 9.69
C SER A 11 -13.80 -4.70 11.09
N PRO A 12 -15.07 -4.62 11.54
CA PRO A 12 -15.45 -5.21 12.83
C PRO A 12 -15.10 -6.70 12.96
N CYS A 13 -15.20 -7.46 11.88
CA CYS A 13 -14.85 -8.89 11.87
C CYS A 13 -13.35 -9.17 11.81
N LYS A 14 -12.52 -8.12 11.63
CA LYS A 14 -11.05 -8.22 11.50
C LYS A 14 -10.56 -8.97 10.25
N LYS A 15 -11.44 -9.32 9.34
CA LYS A 15 -11.06 -9.97 8.07
C LYS A 15 -10.51 -9.00 7.04
N TYR A 16 -10.78 -7.70 7.20
CA TYR A 16 -10.35 -6.65 6.29
C TYR A 16 -9.51 -5.62 7.05
N ARG A 17 -8.41 -5.20 6.45
CA ARG A 17 -7.62 -4.05 6.92
C ARG A 17 -7.69 -2.98 5.84
N TYR A 18 -8.29 -1.84 6.17
CA TYR A 18 -8.48 -0.75 5.20
C TYR A 18 -7.29 0.18 5.13
N SER A 19 -6.61 0.40 6.23
CA SER A 19 -5.41 1.22 6.24
C SER A 19 -4.49 0.85 7.40
N LEU A 20 -3.22 1.22 7.24
CA LEU A 20 -2.21 1.10 8.29
C LEU A 20 -1.33 2.34 8.19
N SER A 21 -1.01 2.95 9.31
CA SER A 21 -0.15 4.13 9.30
C SER A 21 0.95 4.08 10.35
N ARG A 22 2.05 4.77 10.02
CA ARG A 22 3.20 4.92 10.90
C ARG A 22 3.71 6.35 10.74
N THR A 23 4.02 7.01 11.86
CA THR A 23 4.56 8.37 11.86
C THR A 23 5.80 8.42 12.73
N TRP A 24 6.87 9.07 12.25
CA TRP A 24 8.12 9.24 12.99
C TRP A 24 8.60 10.69 13.01
N ASP A 25 8.06 11.55 12.14
CA ASP A 25 8.37 12.99 12.13
C ASP A 25 7.14 13.76 11.64
N ILE A 26 6.43 14.39 12.57
CA ILE A 26 5.20 15.12 12.26
C ILE A 26 5.44 16.39 11.45
N ASN A 27 6.69 16.85 11.36
CA ASN A 27 7.03 18.05 10.60
C ASN A 27 7.30 17.77 9.12
N GLN A 28 7.35 16.49 8.72
CA GLN A 28 7.59 16.08 7.35
C GLN A 28 6.32 15.53 6.71
N LYS A 29 6.32 15.49 5.38
CA LYS A 29 5.18 14.99 4.59
C LYS A 29 4.99 13.49 4.76
N ILE A 30 3.80 13.03 4.43
CA ILE A 30 3.41 11.61 4.48
C ILE A 30 3.35 11.06 3.06
N ILE A 31 3.82 9.82 2.88
CA ILE A 31 3.76 9.09 1.62
C ILE A 31 2.73 7.96 1.72
N LEU A 32 2.05 7.69 0.60
CA LEU A 32 1.11 6.59 0.48
C LEU A 32 1.74 5.46 -0.34
N PHE A 33 1.60 4.23 0.15
CA PHE A 33 1.85 3.02 -0.63
C PHE A 33 0.55 2.27 -0.85
N ILE A 34 0.31 1.81 -2.07
CA ILE A 34 -0.84 0.95 -2.39
C ILE A 34 -0.31 -0.43 -2.77
N GLY A 35 -0.55 -1.40 -1.90
CA GLY A 35 -0.15 -2.79 -2.12
C GLY A 35 -1.28 -3.65 -2.67
N LEU A 36 -1.06 -4.96 -2.75
CA LEU A 36 -2.06 -5.90 -3.26
C LEU A 36 -3.14 -6.17 -2.22
N ASN A 37 -2.74 -6.70 -1.08
CA ASN A 37 -3.65 -7.05 0.02
C ASN A 37 -2.85 -7.10 1.33
N PRO A 38 -3.51 -6.88 2.48
CA PRO A 38 -2.84 -6.97 3.77
C PRO A 38 -2.55 -8.41 4.16
N SER A 39 -1.47 -8.61 4.91
CA SER A 39 -1.09 -9.89 5.46
C SER A 39 -1.18 -9.84 6.98
N THR A 40 -0.05 -9.78 7.68
CA THR A 40 0.01 -9.95 9.14
C THR A 40 0.19 -8.65 9.92
N ALA A 41 0.58 -7.56 9.27
CA ALA A 41 0.80 -6.29 9.97
C ALA A 41 -0.50 -5.72 10.52
N ASP A 42 -0.43 -5.15 11.71
CA ASP A 42 -1.56 -4.53 12.40
C ASP A 42 -1.13 -3.20 13.03
N GLU A 43 -1.93 -2.68 13.97
CA GLU A 43 -1.60 -1.40 14.64
C GLU A 43 -0.34 -1.46 15.47
N ARG A 44 0.14 -2.64 15.86
CA ARG A 44 1.33 -2.81 16.70
C ARG A 44 2.52 -3.39 15.96
N ASN A 45 2.27 -4.32 15.05
CA ASN A 45 3.29 -5.16 14.44
C ASN A 45 3.47 -4.84 12.96
N ASP A 46 4.72 -4.80 12.51
CA ASP A 46 5.07 -4.66 11.11
C ASP A 46 5.34 -6.04 10.49
N ASP A 47 5.03 -6.19 9.22
CA ASP A 47 5.46 -7.35 8.43
C ASP A 47 6.64 -6.93 7.53
N PRO A 48 7.24 -7.88 6.80
CA PRO A 48 8.37 -7.55 5.92
C PRO A 48 8.06 -6.45 4.88
N THR A 49 6.87 -6.44 4.32
CA THR A 49 6.48 -5.43 3.33
C THR A 49 6.42 -4.04 3.96
N ILE A 50 5.80 -3.93 5.14
CA ILE A 50 5.72 -2.65 5.85
C ILE A 50 7.12 -2.17 6.23
N ARG A 51 7.99 -3.06 6.71
CA ARG A 51 9.37 -2.68 7.05
C ARG A 51 10.12 -2.13 5.84
N ARG A 52 9.95 -2.75 4.67
CA ARG A 52 10.58 -2.26 3.44
C ARG A 52 10.04 -0.89 3.02
N CYS A 53 8.72 -0.69 3.10
CA CYS A 53 8.11 0.59 2.78
C CYS A 53 8.55 1.70 3.74
N LEU A 54 8.68 1.38 5.04
CA LEU A 54 9.22 2.31 6.03
C LEU A 54 10.65 2.72 5.69
N PHE A 55 11.46 1.76 5.26
CA PHE A 55 12.83 2.05 4.83
C PHE A 55 12.86 3.06 3.69
N TYR A 56 12.06 2.84 2.64
CA TYR A 56 11.99 3.77 1.52
C TYR A 56 11.49 5.14 1.94
N ALA A 57 10.40 5.20 2.68
CA ALA A 57 9.79 6.45 3.11
C ALA A 57 10.77 7.30 3.94
N SER A 58 11.47 6.65 4.88
CA SER A 58 12.48 7.33 5.70
C SER A 58 13.66 7.83 4.85
N LYS A 59 14.15 6.98 3.97
CA LYS A 59 15.28 7.33 3.09
C LYS A 59 14.95 8.51 2.18
N TRP A 60 13.70 8.60 1.70
CA TRP A 60 13.27 9.69 0.81
C TRP A 60 12.85 10.96 1.56
N GLY A 61 13.02 11.00 2.89
CA GLY A 61 12.78 12.20 3.70
C GLY A 61 11.35 12.43 4.13
N PHE A 62 10.47 11.43 4.03
CA PHE A 62 9.11 11.52 4.55
C PHE A 62 9.11 11.32 6.06
N GLY A 63 8.07 11.83 6.73
CA GLY A 63 7.90 11.68 8.18
C GLY A 63 6.80 10.74 8.58
N GLY A 64 6.10 10.16 7.62
CA GLY A 64 5.04 9.20 7.86
C GLY A 64 4.68 8.44 6.60
N LEU A 65 3.98 7.32 6.83
CA LEU A 65 3.56 6.39 5.78
C LEU A 65 2.12 5.96 6.05
N ILE A 66 1.31 5.91 5.00
CA ILE A 66 0.02 5.22 5.01
C ILE A 66 0.11 4.08 4.00
N MET A 67 -0.33 2.89 4.40
CA MET A 67 -0.47 1.74 3.52
C MET A 67 -1.95 1.43 3.34
N VAL A 68 -2.40 1.38 2.09
CA VAL A 68 -3.69 0.84 1.68
C VAL A 68 -3.45 -0.25 0.64
N ASN A 69 -4.50 -0.96 0.24
CA ASN A 69 -4.35 -2.11 -0.65
C ASN A 69 -5.47 -2.12 -1.69
N LEU A 70 -5.20 -2.72 -2.85
CA LEU A 70 -6.23 -2.97 -3.86
C LEU A 70 -7.38 -3.77 -3.25
N PHE A 71 -7.03 -4.80 -2.49
CA PHE A 71 -7.97 -5.67 -1.80
C PHE A 71 -7.74 -5.51 -0.30
N ALA A 72 -8.79 -5.20 0.45
CA ALA A 72 -8.67 -5.05 1.89
C ALA A 72 -8.69 -6.39 2.65
N TYR A 73 -9.10 -7.48 1.98
CA TYR A 73 -9.17 -8.80 2.57
C TYR A 73 -7.78 -9.28 2.99
N ARG A 74 -7.65 -9.71 4.24
CA ARG A 74 -6.37 -10.18 4.80
C ARG A 74 -6.09 -11.60 4.35
N ALA A 75 -4.97 -11.81 3.65
CA ALA A 75 -4.55 -13.13 3.19
C ALA A 75 -3.04 -13.19 3.07
N THR A 76 -2.42 -14.29 3.50
CA THR A 76 -0.99 -14.52 3.33
C THR A 76 -0.67 -15.28 2.05
N LEU A 77 -1.62 -16.07 1.54
CA LEU A 77 -1.46 -16.87 0.34
C LEU A 77 -2.31 -16.30 -0.81
N PRO A 78 -1.77 -16.24 -2.04
CA PRO A 78 -2.52 -15.73 -3.20
C PRO A 78 -3.84 -16.46 -3.45
N LYS A 79 -3.89 -17.79 -3.21
CA LYS A 79 -5.11 -18.56 -3.40
C LYS A 79 -6.24 -18.13 -2.47
N ASP A 80 -5.92 -17.70 -1.24
CA ASP A 80 -6.92 -17.25 -0.28
C ASP A 80 -7.57 -15.95 -0.75
N LEU A 81 -6.78 -15.07 -1.33
CA LEU A 81 -7.30 -13.84 -1.92
C LEU A 81 -8.21 -14.15 -3.11
N LYS A 82 -7.79 -15.04 -4.00
CA LYS A 82 -8.56 -15.43 -5.19
C LYS A 82 -9.87 -16.11 -4.83
N ASN A 83 -9.91 -16.85 -3.73
CA ASN A 83 -11.09 -17.59 -3.30
C ASN A 83 -12.03 -16.78 -2.41
N ALA A 84 -11.65 -15.59 -1.98
CA ALA A 84 -12.50 -14.73 -1.18
C ALA A 84 -13.70 -14.24 -2.00
N LYS A 85 -14.90 -14.22 -1.39
CA LYS A 85 -16.13 -13.79 -2.07
C LYS A 85 -16.13 -12.27 -2.34
N HIS A 86 -15.62 -11.48 -1.40
CA HIS A 86 -15.61 -10.02 -1.49
C HIS A 86 -14.22 -9.51 -1.08
N PRO A 87 -13.20 -9.70 -1.96
CA PRO A 87 -11.84 -9.38 -1.55
C PRO A 87 -11.55 -7.87 -1.44
N VAL A 88 -12.30 -7.01 -2.17
CA VAL A 88 -12.06 -5.57 -2.16
C VAL A 88 -12.37 -4.96 -0.80
N GLY A 89 -13.50 -5.33 -0.19
CA GLY A 89 -13.99 -4.74 1.06
C GLY A 89 -14.91 -3.54 0.79
N ASP A 90 -15.93 -3.39 1.63
CA ASP A 90 -17.06 -2.48 1.36
C ASP A 90 -16.64 -1.01 1.20
N ASN A 91 -15.75 -0.50 2.01
CA ASN A 91 -15.39 0.92 1.98
C ASN A 91 -13.98 1.16 1.47
N ASN A 92 -13.37 0.17 0.82
CA ASN A 92 -11.95 0.24 0.48
C ASN A 92 -11.61 1.42 -0.44
N ASN A 93 -12.44 1.69 -1.44
CA ASN A 93 -12.19 2.82 -2.34
C ASN A 93 -12.16 4.16 -1.60
N GLN A 94 -13.03 4.33 -0.60
CA GLN A 94 -13.07 5.55 0.19
C GLN A 94 -11.79 5.73 1.01
N PHE A 95 -11.25 4.64 1.56
CA PHE A 95 -9.98 4.68 2.28
C PHE A 95 -8.82 5.01 1.35
N ILE A 96 -8.81 4.45 0.14
CA ILE A 96 -7.78 4.74 -0.87
C ILE A 96 -7.84 6.23 -1.26
N ILE A 97 -9.01 6.74 -1.59
CA ILE A 97 -9.20 8.14 -2.00
C ILE A 97 -8.79 9.08 -0.87
N SER A 98 -9.25 8.81 0.35
CA SER A 98 -8.92 9.63 1.53
C SER A 98 -7.42 9.66 1.79
N ALA A 99 -6.76 8.50 1.74
CA ALA A 99 -5.32 8.41 1.95
C ALA A 99 -4.54 9.13 0.84
N HIS A 100 -4.97 9.01 -0.41
CA HIS A 100 -4.35 9.69 -1.54
C HIS A 100 -4.41 11.21 -1.38
N LYS A 101 -5.55 11.74 -0.89
CA LYS A 101 -5.70 13.18 -0.66
C LYS A 101 -4.86 13.71 0.50
N LYS A 102 -4.57 12.88 1.51
CA LYS A 102 -3.81 13.27 2.69
C LYS A 102 -2.30 13.23 2.49
N THR A 103 -1.83 12.59 1.43
CA THR A 103 -0.42 12.31 1.24
C THR A 103 0.14 13.11 0.07
N SER A 104 1.45 13.38 0.09
CA SER A 104 2.09 14.19 -0.95
C SER A 104 2.56 13.37 -2.14
N ARG A 105 2.74 12.06 -1.99
CA ARG A 105 3.15 11.13 -3.04
C ARG A 105 2.42 9.81 -2.85
N THR A 106 2.07 9.16 -3.96
CA THR A 106 1.44 7.84 -3.96
C THR A 106 2.30 6.88 -4.75
N ILE A 107 2.74 5.80 -4.10
CA ILE A 107 3.50 4.72 -4.72
C ILE A 107 2.57 3.53 -4.92
N VAL A 108 2.34 3.14 -6.17
CA VAL A 108 1.64 1.90 -6.47
C VAL A 108 2.65 0.76 -6.49
N ALA A 109 2.39 -0.30 -5.73
CA ALA A 109 3.38 -1.33 -5.45
C ALA A 109 2.74 -2.71 -5.24
N TRP A 110 1.70 -3.02 -6.00
CA TRP A 110 0.91 -4.24 -5.80
C TRP A 110 1.45 -5.50 -6.48
N GLY A 111 2.43 -5.37 -7.39
CA GLY A 111 2.99 -6.53 -8.07
C GLY A 111 2.10 -7.10 -9.16
N ASN A 112 2.48 -8.28 -9.67
CA ASN A 112 1.86 -8.87 -10.85
C ASN A 112 0.38 -9.22 -10.69
N ASP A 113 -0.07 -9.55 -9.48
CA ASP A 113 -1.45 -9.96 -9.25
C ASP A 113 -2.44 -8.77 -9.17
N GLY A 114 -1.97 -7.54 -9.37
CA GLY A 114 -2.84 -6.36 -9.36
C GLY A 114 -3.92 -6.37 -10.44
N SER A 115 -3.74 -7.15 -11.50
CA SER A 115 -4.75 -7.30 -12.55
C SER A 115 -5.93 -8.20 -12.17
N LEU A 116 -5.85 -8.88 -11.02
CA LEU A 116 -6.94 -9.73 -10.54
C LEU A 116 -8.24 -8.92 -10.47
N TYR A 117 -9.29 -9.44 -11.09
CA TYR A 117 -10.61 -8.78 -11.19
C TYR A 117 -10.54 -7.36 -11.77
N ASN A 118 -9.51 -7.06 -12.57
CA ASN A 118 -9.32 -5.74 -13.16
C ASN A 118 -9.20 -4.62 -12.11
N ARG A 119 -8.79 -4.98 -10.90
CA ARG A 119 -8.78 -4.07 -9.75
C ARG A 119 -7.76 -2.94 -9.89
N ASP A 120 -6.63 -3.23 -10.52
CA ASP A 120 -5.60 -2.22 -10.82
C ASP A 120 -6.18 -1.04 -11.60
N SER A 121 -6.94 -1.32 -12.66
CA SER A 121 -7.56 -0.27 -13.48
C SER A 121 -8.56 0.56 -12.69
N GLU A 122 -9.38 -0.09 -11.85
CA GLU A 122 -10.34 0.63 -11.01
C GLU A 122 -9.65 1.62 -10.08
N VAL A 123 -8.55 1.20 -9.44
CA VAL A 123 -7.84 2.06 -8.49
C VAL A 123 -7.07 3.16 -9.21
N LEU A 124 -6.46 2.86 -10.37
CA LEU A 124 -5.79 3.88 -11.16
C LEU A 124 -6.74 4.99 -11.62
N ASP A 125 -8.02 4.68 -11.78
CA ASP A 125 -9.03 5.68 -12.15
C ASP A 125 -9.39 6.63 -11.01
N ILE A 126 -9.15 6.25 -9.76
CA ILE A 126 -9.54 7.07 -8.60
C ILE A 126 -8.36 7.78 -7.93
N ILE A 127 -7.15 7.62 -8.45
CA ILE A 127 -5.96 8.34 -7.97
C ILE A 127 -5.35 9.14 -9.14
N SER A 128 -4.42 10.03 -8.82
CA SER A 128 -3.72 10.84 -9.80
C SER A 128 -2.21 10.77 -9.57
N ASN A 129 -1.46 10.89 -10.66
CA ASN A 129 0.00 10.97 -10.63
C ASN A 129 0.68 9.87 -9.83
N PRO A 130 0.31 8.57 -10.07
CA PRO A 130 0.95 7.49 -9.34
C PRO A 130 2.41 7.34 -9.70
N LEU A 131 3.22 7.00 -8.69
CA LEU A 131 4.62 6.63 -8.86
C LEU A 131 4.77 5.14 -8.58
N CYS A 132 5.88 4.56 -8.99
CA CYS A 132 6.22 3.17 -8.70
C CYS A 132 7.71 3.04 -8.43
N LEU A 133 8.12 1.91 -7.87
CA LEU A 133 9.52 1.59 -7.64
C LEU A 133 10.18 1.10 -8.92
N ASN A 134 9.47 0.28 -9.67
CA ASN A 134 9.88 -0.24 -10.97
C ASN A 134 8.65 -0.81 -11.68
N ILE A 135 8.80 -1.14 -12.96
CA ILE A 135 7.73 -1.74 -13.76
C ILE A 135 8.18 -3.14 -14.16
N ASN A 136 7.37 -4.16 -13.80
CA ASN A 136 7.62 -5.54 -14.14
C ASN A 136 7.40 -5.80 -15.64
N LYS A 137 7.89 -6.94 -16.15
CA LYS A 137 7.65 -7.33 -17.55
C LYS A 137 6.16 -7.41 -17.90
N THR A 138 5.33 -7.71 -16.92
CA THR A 138 3.87 -7.75 -17.10
C THR A 138 3.23 -6.37 -17.28
N GLY A 139 3.98 -5.30 -17.02
CA GLY A 139 3.45 -3.95 -16.97
C GLY A 139 2.95 -3.53 -15.59
N GLN A 140 2.89 -4.44 -14.63
CA GLN A 140 2.46 -4.13 -13.27
C GLN A 140 3.59 -3.46 -12.49
N PRO A 141 3.25 -2.62 -11.48
CA PRO A 141 4.28 -2.01 -10.64
C PRO A 141 4.89 -3.06 -9.73
N ALA A 142 6.20 -2.95 -9.53
CA ALA A 142 6.96 -3.91 -8.76
C ALA A 142 6.58 -3.90 -7.28
N HIS A 143 6.60 -5.08 -6.67
CA HIS A 143 6.40 -5.24 -5.23
C HIS A 143 7.65 -4.78 -4.47
N PRO A 144 7.49 -4.09 -3.31
CA PRO A 144 8.63 -3.52 -2.58
C PRO A 144 9.70 -4.52 -2.15
N LEU A 145 9.30 -5.75 -1.82
CA LEU A 145 10.24 -6.77 -1.32
C LEU A 145 11.23 -7.25 -2.39
N TYR A 146 10.94 -7.03 -3.66
CA TYR A 146 11.77 -7.52 -4.77
C TYR A 146 12.58 -6.41 -5.41
N GLN A 147 12.67 -5.23 -4.78
CA GLN A 147 13.39 -4.08 -5.31
C GLN A 147 14.62 -3.75 -4.49
N LYS A 148 15.58 -3.08 -5.14
CA LYS A 148 16.81 -2.65 -4.50
C LYS A 148 16.53 -1.54 -3.48
N LYS A 149 17.35 -1.47 -2.44
CA LYS A 149 17.25 -0.41 -1.43
C LYS A 149 17.55 0.99 -1.99
N GLU A 150 18.30 1.07 -3.07
CA GLU A 150 18.73 2.32 -3.69
C GLU A 150 17.74 2.85 -4.73
N VAL A 151 16.62 2.16 -4.95
CA VAL A 151 15.65 2.57 -5.95
C VAL A 151 15.01 3.91 -5.60
N ASN A 152 14.76 4.74 -6.61
CA ASN A 152 14.01 5.97 -6.48
C ASN A 152 12.67 5.84 -7.19
N PRO A 153 11.61 6.48 -6.69
CA PRO A 153 10.31 6.39 -7.35
C PRO A 153 10.33 7.07 -8.72
N LYS A 154 9.57 6.50 -9.64
CA LYS A 154 9.38 7.05 -10.99
C LYS A 154 7.90 7.02 -11.37
N PRO A 155 7.45 7.83 -12.34
CA PRO A 155 6.05 7.82 -12.76
C PRO A 155 5.59 6.44 -13.22
N TYR A 156 4.36 6.06 -12.88
CA TYR A 156 3.72 4.82 -13.28
C TYR A 156 2.54 5.09 -14.19
N GLY A 157 2.49 4.35 -15.28
CA GLY A 157 1.48 4.54 -16.31
C GLY A 157 1.77 5.83 -17.06
N ILE A 158 1.12 6.11 -18.11
CA ILE A 158 1.46 7.31 -18.88
C ILE A 158 0.23 8.01 -19.32
#